data_d7dc5118792ce036d01ec2078aabfd3b
#
_entry.id   d7dc5118792ce036d01ec2078aabfd3b
#
_cell.length_a   1.000
_cell.length_b   1.000
_cell.length_c   1.000
_cell.angle_alpha   90.00
_cell.angle_beta   90.00
_cell.angle_gamma   90.00
#
_symmetry.space_group_name_H-M   'P 1'
#
loop_
_entity.id
_entity.type
_entity.pdbx_description
1 polymer ?
#
loop_
_entity_poly.entity_id
_entity_poly.type
_entity_poly.pdbx_seq_one_letter_code
_entity_poly.pdbx_strand_id
1 'polypeptide(L)'
;MLKVSPLGGIKRSLELAAHHKLPVVVSSALESVVGISYGLKLAAQLPVLNFTCGLATSALMKADVGFIPIENGAMSVSTPEISLEMLEKLKVSQERLEWWRNRITEVWRLRGAK
;
A
#
# COMPACT_ATOMS: atom_id res chain seq x y z
N MET A 1 3.71 -9.04 -11.54
CA MET A 1 3.35 -8.70 -10.15
C MET A 1 3.37 -7.19 -9.97
N LEU A 2 2.31 -6.61 -9.44
CA LEU A 2 2.21 -5.16 -9.19
C LEU A 2 2.31 -4.89 -7.69
N LYS A 3 3.05 -3.85 -7.34
CA LYS A 3 3.19 -3.33 -5.97
C LYS A 3 2.95 -1.81 -6.00
N VAL A 4 1.91 -1.34 -5.30
CA VAL A 4 1.43 0.05 -5.40
C VAL A 4 2.52 1.07 -5.09
N SER A 5 3.19 0.92 -3.94
CA SER A 5 4.18 1.89 -3.47
C SER A 5 5.40 1.99 -4.40
N PRO A 6 6.08 0.89 -4.79
CA PRO A 6 7.24 0.96 -5.68
C PRO A 6 6.91 1.47 -7.08
N LEU A 7 5.68 1.26 -7.56
CA LEU A 7 5.24 1.69 -8.89
C LEU A 7 4.76 3.16 -8.93
N GLY A 8 4.62 3.80 -7.78
CA GLY A 8 4.21 5.20 -7.71
C GLY A 8 2.69 5.42 -7.67
N GLY A 9 1.94 4.42 -7.19
CA GLY A 9 0.51 4.54 -6.92
C GLY A 9 -0.41 3.70 -7.80
N ILE A 10 -1.71 3.74 -7.49
CA ILE A 10 -2.73 2.93 -8.17
C ILE A 10 -2.83 3.29 -9.66
N LYS A 11 -2.92 4.58 -9.99
CA LYS A 11 -3.06 5.04 -11.38
C LYS A 11 -1.95 4.48 -12.27
N ARG A 12 -0.69 4.63 -11.84
CA ARG A 12 0.46 4.14 -12.58
C ARG A 12 0.47 2.61 -12.71
N SER A 13 0.05 1.91 -11.68
CA SER A 13 -0.07 0.44 -11.71
C SER A 13 -1.13 -0.04 -12.70
N LEU A 14 -2.28 0.65 -12.79
CA LEU A 14 -3.34 0.35 -13.77
C LEU A 14 -2.88 0.65 -15.20
N GLU A 15 -2.18 1.76 -15.44
CA GLU A 15 -1.59 2.09 -16.74
C GLU A 15 -0.63 1.00 -17.21
N LEU A 16 0.24 0.51 -16.33
CA LEU A 16 1.17 -0.58 -16.64
C LEU A 16 0.44 -1.89 -16.95
N ALA A 17 -0.59 -2.25 -16.17
CA ALA A 17 -1.39 -3.44 -16.41
C ALA A 17 -2.08 -3.38 -17.77
N ALA A 18 -2.69 -2.25 -18.12
CA ALA A 18 -3.37 -2.04 -19.40
C ALA A 18 -2.40 -2.09 -20.59
N HIS A 19 -1.21 -1.51 -20.43
CA HIS A 19 -0.20 -1.47 -21.50
C HIS A 19 0.35 -2.86 -21.84
N HIS A 20 0.71 -3.64 -20.83
CA HIS A 20 1.37 -4.92 -21.06
C HIS A 20 0.43 -6.10 -21.33
N LYS A 21 -0.85 -5.99 -20.97
CA LYS A 21 -1.88 -7.03 -21.18
C LYS A 21 -1.50 -8.43 -20.65
N LEU A 22 -0.61 -8.48 -19.67
CA LEU A 22 -0.18 -9.72 -19.03
C LEU A 22 -1.08 -10.05 -17.83
N PRO A 23 -1.21 -11.33 -17.47
CA PRO A 23 -1.85 -11.72 -16.22
C PRO A 23 -1.19 -11.02 -15.03
N VAL A 24 -2.01 -10.47 -14.14
CA VAL A 24 -1.56 -9.60 -13.05
C VAL A 24 -1.84 -10.23 -11.69
N VAL A 25 -0.86 -10.12 -10.79
CA VAL A 25 -1.01 -10.37 -9.35
C VAL A 25 -0.65 -9.10 -8.61
N VAL A 26 -1.51 -8.66 -7.69
CA VAL A 26 -1.19 -7.57 -6.76
C VAL A 26 -0.53 -8.15 -5.51
N SER A 27 0.56 -7.55 -5.10
CA SER A 27 1.31 -7.96 -3.91
C SER A 27 1.78 -6.75 -3.14
N SER A 28 2.02 -6.91 -1.84
CA SER A 28 2.59 -5.86 -1.01
C SER A 28 4.13 -5.82 -1.09
N ALA A 29 4.70 -4.74 -0.58
CA ALA A 29 6.13 -4.62 -0.31
C ALA A 29 6.42 -4.63 1.21
N LEU A 30 5.60 -5.37 1.98
CA LEU A 30 5.61 -5.38 3.45
C LEU A 30 5.21 -4.01 4.03
N GLU A 31 4.04 -3.55 3.64
CA GLU A 31 3.46 -2.30 4.11
C GLU A 31 2.57 -2.53 5.35
N SER A 32 2.35 -1.44 6.11
CA SER A 32 1.31 -1.40 7.13
C SER A 32 -0.09 -1.59 6.52
N VAL A 33 -1.09 -1.79 7.37
CA VAL A 33 -2.49 -1.88 6.94
C VAL A 33 -2.94 -0.73 6.03
N VAL A 34 -2.37 0.45 6.21
CA VAL A 34 -2.61 1.61 5.32
C VAL A 34 -2.15 1.30 3.90
N GLY A 35 -0.90 0.84 3.72
CA GLY A 35 -0.38 0.47 2.41
C GLY A 35 -1.13 -0.73 1.80
N ILE A 36 -1.46 -1.74 2.61
CA ILE A 36 -2.29 -2.89 2.20
C ILE A 36 -3.64 -2.44 1.65
N SER A 37 -4.30 -1.46 2.28
CA SER A 37 -5.58 -0.93 1.80
C SER A 37 -5.50 -0.36 0.38
N TYR A 38 -4.38 0.26 0.02
CA TYR A 38 -4.14 0.71 -1.37
C TYR A 38 -3.90 -0.46 -2.32
N GLY A 39 -3.25 -1.52 -1.87
CA GLY A 39 -3.12 -2.77 -2.63
C GLY A 39 -4.47 -3.41 -2.93
N LEU A 40 -5.37 -3.47 -1.94
CA LEU A 40 -6.74 -3.95 -2.10
C LEU A 40 -7.54 -3.08 -3.08
N LYS A 41 -7.43 -1.75 -2.98
CA LYS A 41 -8.07 -0.81 -3.92
C LYS A 41 -7.53 -0.96 -5.34
N LEU A 42 -6.24 -1.25 -5.52
CA LEU A 42 -5.69 -1.57 -6.85
C LEU A 42 -6.28 -2.89 -7.38
N ALA A 43 -6.28 -3.94 -6.57
CA ALA A 43 -6.81 -5.25 -6.95
C ALA A 43 -8.28 -5.16 -7.40
N ALA A 44 -9.11 -4.40 -6.68
CA ALA A 44 -10.52 -4.19 -6.98
C ALA A 44 -10.78 -3.40 -8.29
N GLN A 45 -9.80 -2.65 -8.78
CA GLN A 45 -9.92 -1.87 -10.02
C GLN A 45 -9.36 -2.61 -11.25
N LEU A 46 -8.72 -3.75 -11.07
CA LEU A 46 -8.28 -4.55 -12.20
C LEU A 46 -9.47 -5.25 -12.86
N PRO A 47 -9.58 -5.23 -14.18
CA PRO A 47 -10.71 -5.83 -14.89
C PRO A 47 -10.80 -7.35 -14.73
N VAL A 48 -9.65 -7.98 -14.49
CA VAL A 48 -9.56 -9.44 -14.28
C VAL A 48 -8.47 -9.72 -13.23
N LEU A 49 -8.81 -10.50 -12.22
CA LEU A 49 -7.89 -11.09 -11.26
C LEU A 49 -7.83 -12.61 -11.47
N ASN A 50 -6.83 -13.08 -12.19
CA ASN A 50 -6.68 -14.52 -12.48
C ASN A 50 -6.07 -15.30 -11.29
N PHE A 51 -5.47 -14.63 -10.31
CA PHE A 51 -4.72 -15.25 -9.22
C PHE A 51 -5.01 -14.57 -7.91
N THR A 52 -4.83 -15.29 -6.82
CA THR A 52 -4.87 -14.72 -5.47
C THR A 52 -3.79 -13.67 -5.27
N CYS A 53 -4.16 -12.57 -4.58
CA CYS A 53 -3.25 -11.47 -4.29
C CYS A 53 -2.39 -11.74 -3.05
N GLY A 54 -1.13 -11.28 -3.05
CA GLY A 54 -0.22 -11.40 -1.93
C GLY A 54 -0.29 -10.17 -1.00
N LEU A 55 -1.46 -9.92 -0.38
CA LEU A 55 -1.73 -8.71 0.41
C LEU A 55 -1.87 -8.93 1.93
N ALA A 56 -1.73 -10.17 2.40
CA ALA A 56 -1.86 -10.51 3.83
C ALA A 56 -0.55 -10.29 4.64
N THR A 57 0.41 -9.56 4.12
CA THR A 57 1.74 -9.44 4.73
C THR A 57 1.78 -8.58 6.00
N SER A 58 0.76 -7.77 6.27
CA SER A 58 0.61 -7.09 7.56
C SER A 58 0.53 -8.08 8.73
N ALA A 59 0.01 -9.28 8.51
CA ALA A 59 -0.02 -10.35 9.51
C ALA A 59 1.39 -10.86 9.92
N LEU A 60 2.42 -10.54 9.15
CA LEU A 60 3.81 -10.87 9.48
C LEU A 60 4.48 -9.83 10.39
N MET A 61 3.85 -8.67 10.58
CA MET A 61 4.36 -7.62 11.45
C MET A 61 3.97 -7.88 12.90
N LYS A 62 4.88 -7.58 13.83
CA LYS A 62 4.64 -7.71 15.28
C LYS A 62 3.53 -6.78 15.77
N ALA A 63 3.38 -5.63 15.13
CA ALA A 63 2.35 -4.62 15.43
C ALA A 63 2.09 -3.76 14.20
N ASP A 64 0.88 -3.21 14.10
CA ASP A 64 0.46 -2.28 13.04
C ASP A 64 -0.45 -1.20 13.63
N VAL A 65 -0.68 -0.14 12.90
CA VAL A 65 -1.51 1.01 13.28
C VAL A 65 -3.01 0.76 13.14
N GLY A 66 -3.41 -0.34 12.57
CA GLY A 66 -4.80 -0.75 12.38
C GLY A 66 -4.89 -2.18 11.88
N PHE A 67 -6.08 -2.61 11.48
CA PHE A 67 -6.33 -3.97 11.08
C PHE A 67 -7.38 -4.06 9.96
N ILE A 68 -7.18 -4.97 9.02
CA ILE A 68 -8.21 -5.42 8.08
C ILE A 68 -8.31 -6.95 8.25
N PRO A 69 -9.48 -7.48 8.63
CA PRO A 69 -9.63 -8.90 8.88
C PRO A 69 -9.44 -9.73 7.60
N ILE A 70 -8.91 -10.94 7.78
CA ILE A 70 -8.90 -11.97 6.76
C ILE A 70 -9.99 -12.97 7.12
N GLU A 71 -11.05 -13.00 6.34
CA GLU A 71 -12.20 -13.86 6.56
C GLU A 71 -12.34 -14.84 5.39
N ASN A 72 -12.35 -16.13 5.68
CA ASN A 72 -12.41 -17.18 4.65
C ASN A 72 -11.38 -17.05 3.52
N GLY A 73 -10.17 -16.57 3.85
CA GLY A 73 -9.10 -16.35 2.89
C GLY A 73 -9.22 -15.07 2.05
N ALA A 74 -10.18 -14.20 2.34
CA ALA A 74 -10.43 -12.94 1.67
C ALA A 74 -10.29 -11.73 2.59
N MET A 75 -9.96 -10.58 2.02
CA MET A 75 -9.91 -9.28 2.70
C MET A 75 -10.87 -8.31 2.03
N SER A 76 -11.65 -7.58 2.83
CA SER A 76 -12.56 -6.55 2.33
C SER A 76 -11.81 -5.33 1.80
N VAL A 77 -12.29 -4.78 0.69
CA VAL A 77 -11.78 -3.52 0.14
C VAL A 77 -12.36 -2.37 0.97
N SER A 78 -11.66 -2.00 2.01
CA SER A 78 -12.10 -0.96 2.95
C SER A 78 -10.98 0.04 3.24
N THR A 79 -11.34 1.16 3.85
CA THR A 79 -10.38 2.05 4.50
C THR A 79 -10.21 1.56 5.94
N PRO A 80 -9.00 1.19 6.36
CA PRO A 80 -8.78 0.69 7.71
C PRO A 80 -9.05 1.78 8.75
N GLU A 81 -9.64 1.39 9.86
CA GLU A 81 -9.69 2.22 11.04
C GLU A 81 -8.29 2.28 11.70
N ILE A 82 -7.81 3.48 11.94
CA ILE A 82 -6.47 3.71 12.49
C ILE A 82 -6.57 3.95 13.99
N SER A 83 -5.87 3.15 14.78
CA SER A 83 -5.71 3.34 16.21
C SER A 83 -4.74 4.49 16.48
N LEU A 84 -5.22 5.57 17.07
CA LEU A 84 -4.37 6.69 17.49
C LEU A 84 -3.37 6.28 18.56
N GLU A 85 -3.76 5.36 19.45
CA GLU A 85 -2.86 4.80 20.47
C GLU A 85 -1.69 4.06 19.80
N MET A 86 -1.98 3.18 18.84
CA MET A 86 -0.93 2.44 18.13
C MET A 86 -0.07 3.34 17.27
N LEU A 87 -0.65 4.39 16.68
CA LEU A 87 0.11 5.36 15.91
C LEU A 87 1.15 6.09 16.80
N GLU A 88 0.77 6.48 18.00
CA GLU A 88 1.69 7.10 18.94
C GLU A 88 2.74 6.12 19.49
N LYS A 89 2.33 4.88 19.81
CA LYS A 89 3.20 3.82 20.32
C LYS A 89 4.26 3.38 19.30
N LEU A 90 3.93 3.38 18.01
CA LEU A 90 4.80 2.97 16.91
C LEU A 90 5.50 4.15 16.24
N LYS A 91 5.43 5.32 16.84
CA LYS A 91 6.06 6.53 16.33
C LYS A 91 7.57 6.35 16.18
N VAL A 92 8.07 6.75 15.02
CA VAL A 92 9.51 6.76 14.75
C VAL A 92 10.22 7.88 15.53
N SER A 93 11.55 7.82 15.63
CA SER A 93 12.34 8.92 16.20
C SER A 93 12.10 10.23 15.44
N GLN A 94 12.31 11.35 16.12
CA GLN A 94 12.15 12.68 15.52
C GLN A 94 13.09 12.86 14.29
N GLU A 95 14.32 12.39 14.38
CA GLU A 95 15.27 12.39 13.27
C GLU A 95 14.73 11.64 12.04
N ARG A 96 14.14 10.46 12.25
CA ARG A 96 13.58 9.65 11.16
C ARG A 96 12.34 10.30 10.56
N LEU A 97 11.54 10.97 11.38
CA LEU A 97 10.37 11.73 10.93
C LEU A 97 10.78 12.91 10.05
N GLU A 98 11.80 13.65 10.45
CA GLU A 98 12.35 14.77 9.69
C GLU A 98 12.97 14.32 8.37
N TRP A 99 13.70 13.21 8.38
CA TRP A 99 14.22 12.60 7.15
C TRP A 99 13.10 12.31 6.14
N TRP A 100 11.98 11.71 6.59
CA TRP A 100 10.84 11.43 5.72
C TRP A 100 10.15 12.69 5.22
N ARG A 101 9.98 13.70 6.07
CA ARG A 101 9.38 14.99 5.68
C ARG A 101 10.22 15.70 4.62
N ASN A 102 11.51 15.74 4.80
CA ASN A 102 12.43 16.33 3.85
C ASN A 102 12.39 15.62 2.50
N ARG A 103 12.42 14.28 2.52
CA ARG A 103 12.33 13.45 1.31
C ARG A 103 11.01 13.68 0.55
N ILE A 104 9.88 13.73 1.23
CA ILE A 104 8.57 13.99 0.61
C ILE A 104 8.55 15.39 0.00
N THR A 105 9.05 16.39 0.71
CA THR A 105 9.13 17.79 0.24
C THR A 105 10.00 17.91 -1.01
N GLU A 106 11.13 17.23 -1.03
CA GLU A 106 12.03 17.23 -2.18
C GLU A 106 11.38 16.59 -3.41
N VAL A 107 10.78 15.39 -3.26
CA VAL A 107 10.07 14.70 -4.34
C VAL A 107 8.91 15.56 -4.86
N TRP A 108 8.19 16.24 -3.98
CA TRP A 108 7.09 17.14 -4.36
C TRP A 108 7.59 18.32 -5.21
N ARG A 109 8.68 18.96 -4.81
CA ARG A 109 9.32 20.05 -5.58
C ARG A 109 9.74 19.61 -6.98
N LEU A 110 10.38 18.43 -7.08
CA LEU A 110 10.80 17.86 -8.36
C LEU A 110 9.63 17.54 -9.30
N ARG A 111 8.45 17.18 -8.76
CA ARG A 111 7.24 16.96 -9.58
C ARG A 111 6.56 18.25 -10.03
N GLY A 112 6.62 19.30 -9.23
CA GLY A 112 6.05 20.61 -9.56
C GLY A 112 6.89 21.45 -10.54
N ALA A 113 8.14 21.02 -10.80
CA ALA A 113 9.07 21.69 -11.74
C ALA A 113 8.98 21.16 -13.19
N LYS A 114 7.93 20.36 -13.51
CA LYS A 114 7.71 19.85 -14.87
C LYS A 114 6.50 20.48 -15.51
#